data_3319381e4c8f994e6cb658068a39ff53
#
_entry.id   3319381e4c8f994e6cb658068a39ff53
#
_cell.length_a   1.000
_cell.length_b   1.000
_cell.length_c   1.000
_cell.angle_alpha   90.00
_cell.angle_beta   90.00
_cell.angle_gamma   90.00
#
_symmetry.space_group_name_H-M   'P 1'
#
loop_
_entity.id
_entity.type
_entity.pdbx_description
1 polymer ?
#
loop_
_entity_poly.entity_id
_entity_poly.type
_entity_poly.pdbx_seq_one_letter_code
_entity_poly.pdbx_strand_id
1 'polypeptide(L)'
;MADEDGLAIQNGLIYAFLKFARFMIDFGLVYVAESPIYSQDGKYFYPSDPKIPGTDFRVGMDPDKKFKRYKGLGSLDKEEVYDAFYNPNTRRLFQVVPDGDTFAMKLVEDINARKDLLYKKGILSNPYNFTDL
;
A
#
# COMPACT_ATOMS: atom_id res chain seq x y z
N MET A 1 1.48 -3.19 -1.87
CA MET A 1 1.33 -3.65 -3.26
C MET A 1 0.20 -2.88 -3.91
N ALA A 2 0.33 -2.59 -5.20
CA ALA A 2 -0.53 -1.60 -5.85
C ALA A 2 -1.82 -2.16 -6.46
N ASP A 3 -1.95 -3.47 -6.58
CA ASP A 3 -3.13 -4.14 -7.15
C ASP A 3 -4.05 -4.75 -6.08
N GLU A 4 -5.21 -5.24 -6.52
CA GLU A 4 -6.21 -5.83 -5.63
C GLU A 4 -5.70 -7.08 -4.91
N ASP A 5 -4.95 -7.93 -5.62
CA ASP A 5 -4.37 -9.14 -5.03
C ASP A 5 -3.33 -8.79 -3.97
N GLY A 6 -2.51 -7.78 -4.24
CA GLY A 6 -1.55 -7.28 -3.29
C GLY A 6 -2.18 -6.72 -2.02
N LEU A 7 -3.27 -5.98 -2.16
CA LEU A 7 -4.04 -5.46 -1.02
C LEU A 7 -4.68 -6.59 -0.21
N ALA A 8 -5.18 -7.64 -0.86
CA ALA A 8 -5.74 -8.79 -0.18
C ALA A 8 -4.69 -9.54 0.64
N ILE A 9 -3.49 -9.71 0.11
CA ILE A 9 -2.36 -10.31 0.82
C ILE A 9 -1.95 -9.44 2.02
N GLN A 10 -1.82 -8.14 1.82
CA GLN A 10 -1.49 -7.19 2.89
C GLN A 10 -2.51 -7.25 4.03
N ASN A 11 -3.79 -7.22 3.71
CA ASN A 11 -4.87 -7.30 4.71
C ASN A 11 -4.86 -8.63 5.46
N GLY A 12 -4.57 -9.73 4.76
CA GLY A 12 -4.42 -11.04 5.37
C GLY A 12 -3.25 -11.13 6.36
N LEU A 13 -2.13 -10.50 6.02
CA LEU A 13 -0.97 -10.42 6.91
C LEU A 13 -1.26 -9.57 8.15
N ILE A 14 -1.90 -8.41 7.99
CA ILE A 14 -2.28 -7.55 9.12
C ILE A 14 -3.28 -8.30 10.03
N TYR A 15 -4.23 -9.01 9.46
CA TYR A 15 -5.13 -9.86 10.24
C TYR A 15 -4.38 -10.92 11.04
N ALA A 16 -3.40 -11.57 10.44
CA ALA A 16 -2.58 -12.56 11.14
C ALA A 16 -1.82 -11.94 12.33
N PHE A 17 -1.29 -10.74 12.19
CA PHE A 17 -0.71 -10.00 13.30
C PHE A 17 -1.73 -9.69 14.39
N LEU A 18 -2.91 -9.21 14.02
CA LEU A 18 -3.99 -8.92 14.98
C LEU A 18 -4.42 -10.15 15.76
N LYS A 19 -4.48 -11.31 15.10
CA LYS A 19 -4.94 -12.56 15.71
C LYS A 19 -3.88 -13.26 16.53
N PHE A 20 -2.64 -13.32 16.06
CA PHE A 20 -1.58 -14.15 16.63
C PHE A 20 -0.46 -13.37 17.31
N ALA A 21 -0.27 -12.12 16.96
CA ALA A 21 0.81 -11.29 17.46
C ALA A 21 0.39 -9.80 17.60
N ARG A 22 -0.77 -9.58 18.19
CA ARG A 22 -1.34 -8.24 18.35
C ARG A 22 -0.38 -7.26 19.02
N PHE A 23 0.44 -7.73 19.97
CA PHE A 23 1.41 -6.88 20.66
C PHE A 23 2.35 -6.16 19.68
N MET A 24 2.64 -6.74 18.52
CA MET A 24 3.49 -6.10 17.53
C MET A 24 2.83 -4.85 16.94
N ILE A 25 1.52 -4.87 16.75
CA ILE A 25 0.77 -3.70 16.30
C ILE A 25 0.63 -2.69 17.44
N ASP A 26 0.28 -3.14 18.64
CA ASP A 26 0.10 -2.27 19.81
C ASP A 26 1.40 -1.53 20.18
N PHE A 27 2.56 -2.16 20.01
CA PHE A 27 3.87 -1.53 20.22
C PHE A 27 4.39 -0.76 18.99
N GLY A 28 3.61 -0.68 17.91
CA GLY A 28 4.01 0.07 16.73
C GLY A 28 5.14 -0.55 15.92
N LEU A 29 5.28 -1.87 15.93
CA LEU A 29 6.37 -2.58 15.27
C LEU A 29 6.04 -3.02 13.84
N VAL A 30 4.80 -2.87 13.40
CA VAL A 30 4.34 -3.28 12.07
C VAL A 30 4.21 -2.07 11.17
N TYR A 31 4.84 -2.13 10.00
CA TYR A 31 4.86 -1.07 9.00
C TYR A 31 4.51 -1.63 7.64
N VAL A 32 3.91 -0.80 6.80
CA VAL A 32 3.68 -1.08 5.38
C VAL A 32 4.61 -0.21 4.56
N ALA A 33 5.40 -0.83 3.70
CA ALA A 33 6.20 -0.13 2.72
C ALA A 33 5.38 0.06 1.43
N GLU A 34 5.23 1.30 0.99
CA GLU A 34 4.52 1.61 -0.24
C GLU A 34 5.40 1.32 -1.45
N SER A 35 4.88 0.53 -2.40
CA SER A 35 5.57 0.24 -3.65
C SER A 35 5.21 1.29 -4.71
N PRO A 36 6.19 1.78 -5.50
CA PRO A 36 5.89 2.69 -6.60
C PRO A 36 5.05 2.00 -7.68
N ILE A 37 4.24 2.78 -8.39
CA ILE A 37 3.44 2.32 -9.53
C ILE A 37 3.99 2.82 -10.86
N TYR A 38 4.68 3.96 -10.86
CA TYR A 38 5.34 4.51 -12.03
C TYR A 38 6.70 5.06 -11.68
N SER A 39 7.60 5.09 -12.67
CA SER A 39 8.81 5.92 -12.65
C SER A 39 8.95 6.66 -13.96
N GLN A 40 9.42 7.90 -13.88
CA GLN A 40 9.67 8.77 -15.02
C GLN A 40 10.79 9.74 -14.67
N ASP A 41 11.77 9.84 -15.53
CA ASP A 41 12.92 10.75 -15.37
C ASP A 41 13.61 10.64 -13.99
N GLY A 42 13.77 9.40 -13.49
CA GLY A 42 14.43 9.13 -12.21
C GLY A 42 13.55 9.40 -10.97
N LYS A 43 12.29 9.76 -11.15
CA LYS A 43 11.34 9.97 -10.07
C LYS A 43 10.37 8.80 -9.97
N TYR A 44 10.04 8.42 -8.72
CA TYR A 44 9.01 7.43 -8.44
C TYR A 44 7.68 8.09 -8.11
N PHE A 45 6.61 7.48 -8.57
CA PHE A 45 5.23 7.89 -8.29
C PHE A 45 4.50 6.74 -7.60
N TYR A 46 3.76 7.05 -6.57
CA TYR A 46 3.17 6.09 -5.64
C TYR A 46 1.64 6.12 -5.68
N PRO A 47 0.97 5.03 -5.24
CA PRO A 47 -0.49 5.02 -5.14
C PRO A 47 -1.07 6.16 -4.31
N SER A 48 -0.38 6.60 -3.25
CA SER A 48 -0.81 7.69 -2.38
C SER A 48 -0.60 9.09 -2.97
N ASP A 49 0.17 9.22 -4.04
CA ASP A 49 0.36 10.51 -4.69
C ASP A 49 -0.93 10.99 -5.36
N PRO A 50 -1.18 12.33 -5.43
CA PRO A 50 -2.35 12.87 -6.08
C PRO A 50 -2.45 12.45 -7.54
N LYS A 51 -3.65 12.08 -7.98
CA LYS A 51 -3.93 11.74 -9.38
C LYS A 51 -4.17 12.98 -10.23
N ILE A 52 -3.78 12.89 -11.50
CA ILE A 52 -4.26 13.81 -12.52
C ILE A 52 -5.74 13.46 -12.77
N PRO A 53 -6.68 14.43 -12.66
CA PRO A 53 -8.11 14.16 -12.81
C PRO A 53 -8.44 13.42 -14.12
N GLY A 54 -9.30 12.41 -14.02
CA GLY A 54 -9.73 11.59 -15.16
C GLY A 54 -8.70 10.59 -15.68
N THR A 55 -7.57 10.42 -15.00
CA THR A 55 -6.50 9.50 -15.38
C THR A 55 -6.03 8.68 -14.20
N ASP A 56 -5.21 7.66 -14.48
CA ASP A 56 -4.50 6.91 -13.45
C ASP A 56 -3.07 7.44 -13.20
N PHE A 57 -2.66 8.45 -13.94
CA PHE A 57 -1.36 9.09 -13.78
C PHE A 57 -1.32 9.99 -12.53
N ARG A 58 -0.13 10.17 -11.99
CA ARG A 58 0.10 11.00 -10.82
C ARG A 58 0.52 12.42 -11.22
N VAL A 59 0.16 13.39 -10.40
CA VAL A 59 0.56 14.79 -10.58
C VAL A 59 2.09 14.87 -10.64
N GLY A 60 2.62 15.57 -11.63
CA GLY A 60 4.06 15.67 -11.89
C GLY A 60 4.57 14.69 -12.95
N MET A 61 3.72 13.78 -13.43
CA MET A 61 4.03 12.95 -14.59
C MET A 61 3.62 13.62 -15.88
N ASP A 62 4.34 13.32 -16.94
CA ASP A 62 3.97 13.65 -18.32
C ASP A 62 3.56 12.38 -19.06
N PRO A 63 2.25 12.15 -19.32
CA PRO A 63 1.78 10.94 -19.99
C PRO A 63 2.34 10.75 -21.41
N ASP A 64 2.78 11.83 -22.06
CA ASP A 64 3.32 11.80 -23.43
C ASP A 64 4.80 11.43 -23.47
N LYS A 65 5.48 11.44 -22.34
CA LYS A 65 6.85 11.01 -22.20
C LYS A 65 6.97 9.55 -21.80
N LYS A 66 8.12 8.95 -22.10
CA LYS A 66 8.42 7.58 -21.68
C LYS A 66 8.38 7.45 -20.15
N PHE A 67 7.69 6.44 -19.69
CA PHE A 67 7.62 6.07 -18.28
C PHE A 67 7.65 4.55 -18.12
N LYS A 68 8.01 4.09 -16.92
CA LYS A 68 7.94 2.68 -16.56
C LYS A 68 6.76 2.47 -15.61
N ARG A 69 5.96 1.44 -15.87
CA ARG A 69 4.85 1.01 -15.00
C ARG A 69 5.26 -0.23 -14.23
N TYR A 70 5.02 -0.23 -12.92
CA TYR A 70 5.24 -1.37 -12.05
C TYR A 70 3.91 -2.08 -11.79
N LYS A 71 3.84 -3.38 -12.12
CA LYS A 71 2.63 -4.20 -11.95
C LYS A 71 2.73 -5.13 -10.73
N GLY A 72 3.81 -5.08 -9.99
CA GLY A 72 4.07 -5.90 -8.83
C GLY A 72 5.54 -5.88 -8.47
N LEU A 73 5.91 -6.55 -7.39
CA LEU A 73 7.29 -6.57 -6.90
C LEU A 73 8.29 -7.14 -7.92
N GLY A 74 7.85 -8.11 -8.72
CA GLY A 74 8.70 -8.71 -9.75
C GLY A 74 9.04 -7.80 -10.92
N SER A 75 8.41 -6.64 -11.05
CA SER A 75 8.73 -5.64 -12.09
C SER A 75 9.80 -4.64 -11.66
N LEU A 76 10.21 -4.67 -10.39
CA LEU A 76 11.27 -3.84 -9.85
C LEU A 76 12.63 -4.50 -10.05
N ASP A 77 13.61 -3.76 -10.51
CA ASP A 77 15.02 -4.22 -10.50
C ASP A 77 15.64 -4.08 -9.10
N LYS A 78 16.88 -4.53 -8.96
CA LYS A 78 17.57 -4.55 -7.67
C LYS A 78 17.72 -3.16 -7.04
N GLU A 79 18.01 -2.14 -7.84
CA GLU A 79 18.19 -0.76 -7.36
C GLU A 79 16.83 -0.16 -6.97
N GLU A 80 15.81 -0.43 -7.76
CA GLU A 80 14.44 0.01 -7.49
C GLU A 80 13.87 -0.65 -6.22
N VAL A 81 14.17 -1.92 -5.98
CA VAL A 81 13.81 -2.61 -4.72
C VAL A 81 14.52 -1.95 -3.53
N TYR A 82 15.80 -1.65 -3.67
CA TYR A 82 16.54 -0.95 -2.61
C TYR A 82 15.91 0.40 -2.31
N ASP A 83 15.67 1.23 -3.31
CA ASP A 83 15.09 2.56 -3.15
C ASP A 83 13.68 2.53 -2.56
N ALA A 84 12.87 1.55 -2.98
CA ALA A 84 11.48 1.45 -2.53
C ALA A 84 11.35 0.94 -1.09
N PHE A 85 12.20 0.02 -0.64
CA PHE A 85 11.97 -0.70 0.60
C PHE A 85 13.08 -0.58 1.64
N TYR A 86 14.31 -0.32 1.23
CA TYR A 86 15.47 -0.35 2.13
C TYR A 86 16.13 1.01 2.33
N ASN A 87 16.12 1.88 1.33
CA ASN A 87 16.75 3.18 1.42
C ASN A 87 15.94 4.13 2.31
N PRO A 88 16.46 4.53 3.49
CA PRO A 88 15.71 5.38 4.41
C PRO A 88 15.40 6.78 3.86
N ASN A 89 16.13 7.23 2.83
CA ASN A 89 15.90 8.53 2.22
C ASN A 89 14.79 8.54 1.16
N THR A 90 14.43 7.37 0.62
CA THR A 90 13.47 7.25 -0.49
C THR A 90 12.27 6.37 -0.20
N ARG A 91 12.41 5.41 0.72
CA ARG A 91 11.30 4.52 1.10
C ARG A 91 10.18 5.29 1.77
N ARG A 92 8.96 4.84 1.54
CA ARG A 92 7.77 5.35 2.23
C ARG A 92 7.22 4.25 3.13
N LEU A 93 7.26 4.48 4.44
CA LEU A 93 6.74 3.56 5.44
C LEU A 93 5.56 4.18 6.16
N PHE A 94 4.53 3.38 6.35
CA PHE A 94 3.33 3.74 7.11
C PHE A 94 3.20 2.80 8.30
N GLN A 95 3.14 3.35 9.50
CA GLN A 95 2.92 2.56 10.71
C GLN A 95 1.48 2.05 10.76
N VAL A 96 1.32 0.77 11.01
CA VAL A 96 0.00 0.19 11.24
C VAL A 96 -0.39 0.45 12.70
N VAL A 97 -1.51 1.14 12.89
CA VAL A 97 -2.08 1.39 14.22
C VAL A 97 -3.46 0.76 14.32
N PRO A 98 -3.84 0.19 15.47
CA PRO A 98 -5.16 -0.41 15.63
C PRO A 98 -6.23 0.68 15.64
N ASP A 99 -7.19 0.55 14.71
CA ASP A 99 -8.38 1.39 14.66
C ASP A 99 -9.53 0.55 14.10
N GLY A 100 -10.36 0.03 14.99
CA GLY A 100 -11.48 -0.82 14.62
C GLY A 100 -11.08 -2.27 14.34
N ASP A 101 -10.39 -2.91 15.26
CA ASP A 101 -9.99 -4.31 15.17
C ASP A 101 -11.13 -5.24 14.75
N THR A 102 -12.34 -5.01 15.28
CA THR A 102 -13.52 -5.80 14.95
C THR A 102 -13.87 -5.71 13.48
N PHE A 103 -13.67 -4.56 12.87
CA PHE A 103 -13.90 -4.38 11.44
C PHE A 103 -12.87 -5.15 10.60
N ALA A 104 -11.60 -5.07 10.99
CA ALA A 104 -10.53 -5.81 10.32
C ALA A 104 -10.76 -7.33 10.38
N MET A 105 -11.18 -7.84 11.52
CA MET A 105 -11.50 -9.25 11.68
C MET A 105 -12.68 -9.70 10.81
N LYS A 106 -13.76 -8.93 10.81
CA LYS A 106 -14.91 -9.20 9.93
C LYS A 106 -14.56 -9.20 8.46
N LEU A 107 -13.65 -8.32 8.08
CA LEU A 107 -13.20 -8.18 6.70
C LEU A 107 -12.54 -9.42 6.14
N VAL A 108 -11.78 -10.13 6.97
CA VAL A 108 -11.09 -11.36 6.55
C VAL A 108 -12.02 -12.57 6.63
N GLU A 109 -12.92 -12.57 7.58
CA GLU A 109 -13.89 -13.65 7.80
C GLU A 109 -15.03 -13.62 6.79
N ASP A 110 -15.43 -12.44 6.32
CA ASP A 110 -16.52 -12.27 5.35
C ASP A 110 -15.97 -11.96 3.95
N ILE A 111 -16.16 -12.92 3.03
CA ILE A 111 -15.72 -12.78 1.62
C ILE A 111 -16.44 -11.63 0.92
N ASN A 112 -17.71 -11.39 1.24
CA ASN A 112 -18.48 -10.30 0.62
C ASN A 112 -17.97 -8.94 1.10
N ALA A 113 -17.70 -8.80 2.39
CA ALA A 113 -17.10 -7.59 2.95
C ALA A 113 -15.73 -7.31 2.33
N ARG A 114 -14.91 -8.34 2.09
CA ARG A 114 -13.62 -8.20 1.38
C ARG A 114 -13.79 -7.70 -0.05
N LYS A 115 -14.75 -8.26 -0.78
CA LYS A 115 -15.05 -7.82 -2.15
C LYS A 115 -15.49 -6.36 -2.18
N ASP A 116 -16.42 -5.99 -1.31
CA ASP A 116 -16.89 -4.62 -1.20
C ASP A 116 -15.75 -3.64 -0.90
N LEU A 117 -14.83 -4.04 -0.05
CA LEU A 117 -13.68 -3.23 0.33
C LEU A 117 -12.69 -3.02 -0.82
N LEU A 118 -12.44 -4.06 -1.60
CA LEU A 118 -11.55 -3.99 -2.76
C LEU A 118 -12.08 -3.05 -3.84
N TYR A 119 -13.40 -2.96 -3.98
CA TYR A 119 -14.03 -2.15 -5.03
C TYR A 119 -14.45 -0.75 -4.59
N LYS A 120 -14.56 -0.48 -3.29
CA LYS A 120 -14.92 0.86 -2.79
C LYS A 120 -13.67 1.70 -2.55
N LYS A 121 -13.57 2.80 -3.28
CA LYS A 121 -12.48 3.78 -3.10
C LYS A 121 -12.48 4.37 -1.69
N GLY A 122 -11.31 4.44 -1.07
CA GLY A 122 -11.10 5.13 0.21
C GLY A 122 -11.36 4.31 1.46
N ILE A 123 -11.94 3.13 1.36
CA ILE A 123 -12.20 2.28 2.53
C ILE A 123 -10.90 1.65 3.08
N LEU A 124 -9.90 1.49 2.23
CA LEU A 124 -8.62 0.92 2.63
C LEU A 124 -7.87 1.76 3.68
N SER A 125 -8.21 3.03 3.81
CA SER A 125 -7.65 3.87 4.87
C SER A 125 -8.42 3.76 6.20
N ASN A 126 -9.62 3.18 6.21
CA ASN A 126 -10.51 3.17 7.36
C ASN A 126 -10.28 2.01 8.35
N PRO A 127 -10.04 0.74 7.93
CA PRO A 127 -9.85 -0.33 8.90
C PRO A 127 -8.54 -0.21 9.67
N TYR A 128 -7.55 0.44 9.07
CA TYR A 128 -6.24 0.64 9.66
C TYR A 128 -5.83 2.10 9.47
N ASN A 129 -5.52 2.78 10.54
CA ASN A 129 -4.88 4.07 10.43
C ASN A 129 -3.42 3.86 10.04
N PHE A 130 -3.06 4.30 8.85
CA PHE A 130 -1.67 4.33 8.42
C PHE A 130 -1.12 5.70 8.74
N THR A 131 -0.13 5.74 9.60
CA THR A 131 0.57 6.97 9.97
C THR A 131 1.88 7.04 9.22
N ASP A 132 2.16 8.19 8.62
CA ASP A 132 3.43 8.43 7.93
C ASP A 132 4.58 8.50 8.94
N LEU A 133 5.65 7.80 8.64
CA LEU A 133 6.85 7.77 9.47
C LEU A 133 7.84 8.83 9.02
#